data_183cd6ff4a99d920b0d1a90c49d98b27
#
_entry.id   183cd6ff4a99d920b0d1a90c49d98b27
#
_cell.length_a   1.000
_cell.length_b   1.000
_cell.length_c   1.000
_cell.angle_alpha   90.00
_cell.angle_beta   90.00
_cell.angle_gamma   90.00
#
_symmetry.space_group_name_H-M   'P 1'
#
loop_
_entity.id
_entity.type
_entity.pdbx_description
1 polymer ?
#
loop_
_entity_poly.entity_id
_entity_poly.type
_entity_poly.pdbx_seq_one_letter_code
_entity_poly.pdbx_strand_id
1 'polypeptide(L)'
;MRRILIAVLLCGGIAQSAAADSVTLRYGQIPSTVRSVSALYLFIAQQRGFFAREEVKIDVVPIPGGTDKMVAALDQGAVDVTQTATPYLIRAVLAGSDAVAIAGETANPIYSLIVKPDIRSFADLRGKVLGLSLPVDTISISMRKLLALKGLGEADYSVKELVGTPVRFDCLKRGECDAVPLGQPEDFLAVGQGFRRIGLSTEAVGSFQFQVVAARRSFAQANKDAVVRFVRALGAAFRFIRDGANRGAVAKAIVELTGASDEIARQTLALYFEPDQGVIPKRAEINLAGLAQVIAFMGESGIVKPPLPGPARFVDLQYLRAAGVE
;
A
#
# COMPACT_ATOMS: atom_id res chain seq x y z
N MET A 1 -54.31 64.81 5.49
CA MET A 1 -53.69 63.62 6.16
C MET A 1 -52.95 62.77 5.15
N ARG A 2 -51.62 62.91 5.04
CA ARG A 2 -50.76 62.19 4.10
C ARG A 2 -50.14 61.04 4.85
N ARG A 3 -50.46 59.80 4.48
CA ARG A 3 -49.82 58.59 5.02
C ARG A 3 -48.57 58.31 4.19
N ILE A 4 -47.41 58.34 4.88
CA ILE A 4 -46.11 57.95 4.33
C ILE A 4 -45.98 56.47 4.57
N LEU A 5 -45.89 55.64 3.48
CA LEU A 5 -45.49 54.23 3.55
C LEU A 5 -43.95 54.14 3.50
N ILE A 6 -43.37 53.65 4.55
CA ILE A 6 -41.93 53.31 4.59
C ILE A 6 -41.79 51.85 4.10
N ALA A 7 -41.21 51.70 2.91
CA ALA A 7 -40.82 50.37 2.41
C ALA A 7 -39.45 49.98 3.01
N VAL A 8 -39.42 48.95 3.82
CA VAL A 8 -38.18 48.36 4.33
C VAL A 8 -37.69 47.38 3.28
N LEU A 9 -36.60 47.73 2.58
CA LEU A 9 -35.84 46.78 1.74
C LEU A 9 -35.02 45.86 2.63
N LEU A 10 -35.43 44.60 2.76
CA LEU A 10 -34.56 43.52 3.27
C LEU A 10 -33.56 43.11 2.18
N CYS A 11 -32.33 43.61 2.26
CA CYS A 11 -31.19 43.03 1.53
C CYS A 11 -30.84 41.69 2.14
N GLY A 12 -31.40 40.61 1.61
CA GLY A 12 -30.93 39.25 1.87
C GLY A 12 -29.55 39.01 1.23
N GLY A 13 -28.50 39.15 2.01
CA GLY A 13 -27.14 38.76 1.56
C GLY A 13 -27.10 37.25 1.34
N ILE A 14 -27.11 36.83 0.07
CA ILE A 14 -26.75 35.45 -0.30
C ILE A 14 -25.25 35.31 -0.01
N ALA A 15 -24.91 34.64 1.11
CA ALA A 15 -23.56 34.21 1.36
C ALA A 15 -23.23 33.18 0.27
N GLN A 16 -22.56 33.63 -0.77
CA GLN A 16 -21.99 32.78 -1.80
C GLN A 16 -20.86 31.98 -1.12
N SER A 17 -21.15 30.74 -0.73
CA SER A 17 -20.11 29.81 -0.31
C SER A 17 -19.13 29.70 -1.49
N ALA A 18 -17.94 30.28 -1.32
CA ALA A 18 -16.87 30.08 -2.28
C ALA A 18 -16.59 28.56 -2.29
N ALA A 19 -16.99 27.89 -3.35
CA ALA A 19 -16.57 26.53 -3.60
C ALA A 19 -15.03 26.56 -3.64
N ALA A 20 -14.40 25.90 -2.68
CA ALA A 20 -12.95 25.81 -2.70
C ALA A 20 -12.54 25.12 -4.00
N ASP A 21 -11.57 25.70 -4.72
CA ASP A 21 -11.11 25.11 -5.97
C ASP A 21 -10.60 23.70 -5.75
N SER A 22 -11.10 22.76 -6.56
CA SER A 22 -10.66 21.38 -6.48
C SER A 22 -9.18 21.27 -6.84
N VAL A 23 -8.37 20.69 -5.92
CA VAL A 23 -6.95 20.50 -6.16
C VAL A 23 -6.71 19.15 -6.84
N THR A 24 -5.83 19.13 -7.84
CA THR A 24 -5.41 17.88 -8.50
C THR A 24 -4.06 17.47 -7.95
N LEU A 25 -3.96 16.22 -7.47
CA LEU A 25 -2.71 15.59 -7.04
C LEU A 25 -2.31 14.49 -8.04
N ARG A 26 -1.09 14.54 -8.55
CA ARG A 26 -0.50 13.49 -9.37
C ARG A 26 -0.06 12.35 -8.47
N TYR A 27 -0.73 11.21 -8.60
CA TYR A 27 -0.48 10.01 -7.79
C TYR A 27 0.32 8.98 -8.59
N GLY A 28 1.57 8.72 -8.19
CA GLY A 28 2.40 7.69 -8.81
C GLY A 28 1.93 6.27 -8.49
N GLN A 29 1.73 5.44 -9.51
CA GLN A 29 1.34 4.04 -9.34
C GLN A 29 2.08 3.11 -10.28
N ILE A 30 2.45 1.91 -9.78
CA ILE A 30 3.05 0.85 -10.59
C ILE A 30 1.96 0.26 -11.50
N PRO A 31 2.14 0.23 -12.84
CA PRO A 31 1.10 -0.24 -13.76
C PRO A 31 0.58 -1.66 -13.47
N SER A 32 1.46 -2.57 -13.06
CA SER A 32 1.07 -3.95 -12.73
C SER A 32 0.23 -4.09 -11.47
N THR A 33 0.13 -3.04 -10.63
CA THR A 33 -0.65 -3.07 -9.38
C THR A 33 -1.98 -2.34 -9.45
N VAL A 34 -2.26 -1.64 -10.55
CA VAL A 34 -3.50 -0.85 -10.72
C VAL A 34 -4.75 -1.70 -10.57
N ARG A 35 -4.70 -2.96 -11.01
CA ARG A 35 -5.81 -3.93 -10.93
C ARG A 35 -5.56 -5.00 -9.86
N SER A 36 -4.89 -4.68 -8.79
CA SER A 36 -4.65 -5.56 -7.65
C SER A 36 -5.28 -5.02 -6.38
N VAL A 37 -5.44 -5.88 -5.38
CA VAL A 37 -6.04 -5.50 -4.08
C VAL A 37 -5.21 -4.42 -3.36
N SER A 38 -3.93 -4.26 -3.70
CA SER A 38 -3.11 -3.16 -3.17
C SER A 38 -3.61 -1.76 -3.61
N ALA A 39 -4.42 -1.67 -4.68
CA ALA A 39 -5.04 -0.40 -5.12
C ALA A 39 -6.45 -0.20 -4.57
N LEU A 40 -6.98 -1.14 -3.77
CA LEU A 40 -8.38 -1.16 -3.33
C LEU A 40 -8.80 0.12 -2.61
N TYR A 41 -7.95 0.68 -1.75
CA TYR A 41 -8.26 1.89 -0.99
C TYR A 41 -8.43 3.12 -1.91
N LEU A 42 -7.59 3.25 -2.94
CA LEU A 42 -7.73 4.31 -3.94
C LEU A 42 -9.00 4.13 -4.78
N PHE A 43 -9.25 2.89 -5.23
CA PHE A 43 -10.45 2.56 -5.99
C PHE A 43 -11.72 2.88 -5.21
N ILE A 44 -11.80 2.48 -3.94
CA ILE A 44 -12.93 2.77 -3.06
C ILE A 44 -13.03 4.27 -2.78
N ALA A 45 -11.90 4.97 -2.53
CA ALA A 45 -11.92 6.41 -2.31
C ALA A 45 -12.50 7.16 -3.51
N GLN A 46 -12.14 6.74 -4.72
CA GLN A 46 -12.66 7.30 -5.96
C GLN A 46 -14.14 6.92 -6.17
N GLN A 47 -14.47 5.63 -6.11
CA GLN A 47 -15.81 5.10 -6.37
C GLN A 47 -16.87 5.64 -5.39
N ARG A 48 -16.49 5.79 -4.10
CA ARG A 48 -17.38 6.30 -3.05
C ARG A 48 -17.39 7.82 -2.93
N GLY A 49 -16.66 8.51 -3.78
CA GLY A 49 -16.58 9.95 -3.80
C GLY A 49 -15.90 10.56 -2.56
N PHE A 50 -15.01 9.82 -1.87
CA PHE A 50 -14.30 10.36 -0.71
C PHE A 50 -13.34 11.47 -1.12
N PHE A 51 -12.64 11.33 -2.25
CA PHE A 51 -11.82 12.41 -2.81
C PHE A 51 -12.67 13.62 -3.23
N ALA A 52 -13.80 13.37 -3.88
CA ALA A 52 -14.68 14.46 -4.34
C ALA A 52 -15.25 15.30 -3.17
N ARG A 53 -15.59 14.64 -2.04
CA ARG A 53 -16.06 15.35 -0.82
C ARG A 53 -14.98 16.21 -0.18
N GLU A 54 -13.73 15.89 -0.39
CA GLU A 54 -12.58 16.65 0.07
C GLU A 54 -12.05 17.61 -1.03
N GLU A 55 -12.78 17.74 -2.14
CA GLU A 55 -12.40 18.58 -3.29
C GLU A 55 -10.99 18.27 -3.84
N VAL A 56 -10.62 16.99 -3.79
CA VAL A 56 -9.36 16.46 -4.32
C VAL A 56 -9.66 15.64 -5.56
N LYS A 57 -8.89 15.86 -6.62
CA LYS A 57 -8.83 15.00 -7.80
C LYS A 57 -7.52 14.23 -7.80
N ILE A 58 -7.59 12.96 -8.16
CA ILE A 58 -6.39 12.13 -8.31
C ILE A 58 -6.13 11.91 -9.79
N ASP A 59 -4.97 12.36 -10.23
CA ASP A 59 -4.41 12.04 -11.54
C ASP A 59 -3.39 10.91 -11.37
N VAL A 60 -3.75 9.70 -11.83
CA VAL A 60 -2.89 8.52 -11.69
C VAL A 60 -1.81 8.54 -12.77
N VAL A 61 -0.58 8.69 -12.34
CA VAL A 61 0.61 8.70 -13.20
C VAL A 61 1.27 7.32 -13.16
N PRO A 62 1.30 6.58 -14.28
CA PRO A 62 1.96 5.28 -14.33
C PRO A 62 3.48 5.45 -14.25
N ILE A 63 4.11 4.82 -13.26
CA ILE A 63 5.57 4.78 -13.09
C ILE A 63 6.05 3.36 -13.38
N PRO A 64 6.66 3.09 -14.54
CA PRO A 64 7.21 1.77 -14.87
C PRO A 64 8.33 1.37 -13.91
N GLY A 65 8.40 0.09 -13.59
CA GLY A 65 9.39 -0.49 -12.67
C GLY A 65 8.77 -0.93 -11.35
N GLY A 66 9.57 -0.95 -10.31
CA GLY A 66 9.16 -1.34 -8.96
C GLY A 66 9.03 -0.15 -8.01
N THR A 67 8.81 -0.47 -6.74
CA THR A 67 8.71 0.52 -5.65
C THR A 67 9.99 1.36 -5.48
N ASP A 68 11.13 0.89 -6.00
CA ASP A 68 12.39 1.62 -6.07
C ASP A 68 12.31 2.89 -6.95
N LYS A 69 11.44 2.91 -7.97
CA LYS A 69 11.26 4.06 -8.87
C LYS A 69 10.31 5.12 -8.33
N MET A 70 9.48 4.77 -7.34
CA MET A 70 8.45 5.66 -6.81
C MET A 70 9.05 6.89 -6.11
N VAL A 71 10.05 6.69 -5.25
CA VAL A 71 10.71 7.80 -4.55
C VAL A 71 11.49 8.68 -5.52
N ALA A 72 12.16 8.08 -6.50
CA ALA A 72 12.84 8.85 -7.54
C ALA A 72 11.86 9.73 -8.34
N ALA A 73 10.65 9.25 -8.63
CA ALA A 73 9.61 10.04 -9.31
C ALA A 73 9.12 11.22 -8.43
N LEU A 74 9.05 11.06 -7.08
CA LEU A 74 8.81 12.16 -6.17
C LEU A 74 9.93 13.20 -6.23
N ASP A 75 11.18 12.77 -6.10
CA ASP A 75 12.36 13.67 -6.09
C ASP A 75 12.47 14.48 -7.38
N GLN A 76 12.13 13.87 -8.52
CA GLN A 76 12.09 14.51 -9.83
C GLN A 76 10.88 15.44 -10.02
N GLY A 77 9.91 15.43 -9.11
CA GLY A 77 8.66 16.19 -9.26
C GLY A 77 7.71 15.65 -10.33
N ALA A 78 7.93 14.43 -10.81
CA ALA A 78 7.04 13.78 -11.76
C ALA A 78 5.67 13.47 -11.16
N VAL A 79 5.64 13.19 -9.85
CA VAL A 79 4.43 12.97 -9.06
C VAL A 79 4.47 13.80 -7.77
N ASP A 80 3.30 14.03 -7.18
CA ASP A 80 3.13 14.79 -5.94
C ASP A 80 3.08 13.87 -4.73
N VAL A 81 2.40 12.75 -4.88
CA VAL A 81 2.26 11.69 -3.88
C VAL A 81 2.41 10.33 -4.56
N THR A 82 2.85 9.33 -3.82
CA THR A 82 2.94 7.95 -4.31
C THR A 82 2.91 6.93 -3.18
N GLN A 83 2.53 5.70 -3.48
CA GLN A 83 2.84 4.58 -2.60
C GLN A 83 4.28 4.13 -2.79
N THR A 84 4.92 3.68 -1.72
CA THR A 84 6.24 3.03 -1.80
C THR A 84 6.43 2.06 -0.65
N ALA A 85 7.24 1.02 -0.88
CA ALA A 85 7.67 0.14 0.21
C ALA A 85 8.66 0.89 1.12
N THR A 86 8.49 0.73 2.43
CA THR A 86 9.26 1.46 3.44
C THR A 86 10.78 1.32 3.32
N PRO A 87 11.37 0.17 2.92
CA PRO A 87 12.83 0.10 2.74
C PRO A 87 13.36 1.05 1.66
N TYR A 88 12.61 1.30 0.60
CA TYR A 88 13.04 2.23 -0.46
C TYR A 88 12.93 3.68 -0.01
N LEU A 89 11.87 4.04 0.73
CA LEU A 89 11.79 5.36 1.36
C LEU A 89 12.97 5.58 2.32
N ILE A 90 13.25 4.61 3.21
CA ILE A 90 14.35 4.68 4.16
C ILE A 90 15.68 4.91 3.44
N ARG A 91 15.99 4.09 2.42
CA ARG A 91 17.23 4.22 1.64
C ARG A 91 17.34 5.58 0.95
N ALA A 92 16.29 6.04 0.31
CA ALA A 92 16.27 7.31 -0.40
C ALA A 92 16.49 8.49 0.56
N VAL A 93 15.80 8.51 1.71
CA VAL A 93 15.96 9.56 2.73
C VAL A 93 17.37 9.54 3.35
N LEU A 94 17.95 8.36 3.55
CA LEU A 94 19.34 8.24 4.01
C LEU A 94 20.34 8.72 2.94
N ALA A 95 19.99 8.65 1.67
CA ALA A 95 20.76 9.16 0.53
C ALA A 95 20.50 10.65 0.23
N GLY A 96 19.66 11.34 1.03
CA GLY A 96 19.40 12.78 0.88
C GLY A 96 18.09 13.14 0.18
N SER A 97 17.20 12.19 -0.11
CA SER A 97 15.87 12.48 -0.64
C SER A 97 15.04 13.32 0.33
N ASP A 98 14.23 14.23 -0.22
CA ASP A 98 13.26 15.06 0.51
C ASP A 98 11.94 14.30 0.81
N ALA A 99 11.84 13.04 0.43
CA ALA A 99 10.64 12.23 0.62
C ALA A 99 10.35 11.94 2.11
N VAL A 100 9.06 11.85 2.43
CA VAL A 100 8.58 11.52 3.77
C VAL A 100 7.26 10.76 3.68
N ALA A 101 7.02 9.80 4.57
CA ALA A 101 5.73 9.15 4.70
C ALA A 101 4.73 10.11 5.35
N ILE A 102 3.57 10.28 4.71
CA ILE A 102 2.47 11.15 5.15
C ILE A 102 1.23 10.35 5.58
N ALA A 103 1.14 9.07 5.18
CA ALA A 103 0.08 8.14 5.58
C ALA A 103 0.55 6.69 5.50
N GLY A 104 -0.03 5.82 6.31
CA GLY A 104 0.09 4.38 6.19
C GLY A 104 -0.80 3.88 5.03
N GLU A 105 -0.34 2.80 4.40
CA GLU A 105 -1.11 2.16 3.32
C GLU A 105 -1.34 0.68 3.65
N THR A 106 -0.29 -0.13 3.69
CA THR A 106 -0.36 -1.53 4.11
C THR A 106 0.60 -1.73 5.29
N ALA A 107 0.08 -2.21 6.42
CA ALA A 107 0.89 -2.49 7.59
C ALA A 107 1.59 -3.83 7.44
N ASN A 108 0.87 -4.94 7.53
CA ASN A 108 1.43 -6.28 7.40
C ASN A 108 1.16 -6.86 6.01
N PRO A 109 2.20 -7.21 5.24
CA PRO A 109 1.99 -7.87 3.96
C PRO A 109 1.53 -9.30 4.18
N ILE A 110 0.41 -9.70 3.59
CA ILE A 110 0.05 -11.13 3.49
C ILE A 110 0.41 -11.61 2.10
N TYR A 111 1.51 -12.33 2.02
CA TYR A 111 1.93 -13.05 0.83
C TYR A 111 1.95 -14.55 1.12
N SER A 112 1.32 -15.31 0.23
CA SER A 112 1.34 -16.76 0.25
C SER A 112 2.54 -17.25 -0.53
N LEU A 113 3.39 -18.09 0.05
CA LEU A 113 4.42 -18.82 -0.71
C LEU A 113 3.74 -19.95 -1.48
N ILE A 114 3.56 -19.72 -2.77
CA ILE A 114 2.91 -20.65 -3.70
C ILE A 114 3.98 -21.41 -4.47
N VAL A 115 3.80 -22.71 -4.60
CA VAL A 115 4.77 -23.63 -5.21
C VAL A 115 4.11 -24.54 -6.23
N LYS A 116 4.93 -25.17 -7.09
CA LYS A 116 4.49 -26.22 -8.02
C LYS A 116 3.84 -27.38 -7.27
N PRO A 117 2.95 -28.16 -7.91
CA PRO A 117 2.20 -29.24 -7.26
C PRO A 117 3.06 -30.38 -6.67
N ASP A 118 4.24 -30.62 -7.23
CA ASP A 118 5.21 -31.64 -6.79
C ASP A 118 5.99 -31.21 -5.52
N ILE A 119 6.06 -29.93 -5.20
CA ILE A 119 6.68 -29.39 -3.98
C ILE A 119 5.66 -29.48 -2.83
N ARG A 120 6.03 -30.21 -1.76
CA ARG A 120 5.12 -30.51 -0.64
C ARG A 120 5.56 -29.89 0.68
N SER A 121 6.84 -29.51 0.78
CA SER A 121 7.46 -28.98 1.98
C SER A 121 8.50 -27.91 1.66
N PHE A 122 8.94 -27.18 2.67
CA PHE A 122 10.05 -26.24 2.51
C PHE A 122 11.36 -26.95 2.14
N ALA A 123 11.57 -28.18 2.60
CA ALA A 123 12.78 -28.95 2.27
C ALA A 123 12.91 -29.22 0.76
N ASP A 124 11.80 -29.36 0.06
CA ASP A 124 11.76 -29.59 -1.39
C ASP A 124 12.17 -28.35 -2.21
N LEU A 125 12.32 -27.19 -1.57
CA LEU A 125 12.81 -25.97 -2.20
C LEU A 125 14.34 -25.93 -2.40
N ARG A 126 15.08 -26.92 -1.87
CA ARG A 126 16.53 -27.00 -2.08
C ARG A 126 16.85 -27.20 -3.57
N GLY A 127 17.74 -26.35 -4.09
CA GLY A 127 18.11 -26.34 -5.52
C GLY A 127 17.04 -25.80 -6.47
N LYS A 128 15.95 -25.24 -5.96
CA LYS A 128 14.83 -24.70 -6.76
C LYS A 128 15.01 -23.22 -7.09
N VAL A 129 14.24 -22.74 -8.08
CA VAL A 129 14.19 -21.34 -8.52
C VAL A 129 13.02 -20.64 -7.85
N LEU A 130 13.30 -19.64 -7.02
CA LEU A 130 12.30 -18.80 -6.36
C LEU A 130 12.18 -17.47 -7.08
N GLY A 131 10.97 -17.13 -7.54
CA GLY A 131 10.67 -15.81 -8.11
C GLY A 131 10.32 -14.84 -6.99
N LEU A 132 11.29 -14.07 -6.49
CA LEU A 132 11.08 -13.08 -5.43
C LEU A 132 10.91 -11.66 -6.00
N SER A 133 10.55 -10.70 -5.16
CA SER A 133 10.60 -9.28 -5.49
C SER A 133 12.05 -8.76 -5.43
N LEU A 134 12.25 -7.45 -5.56
CA LEU A 134 13.58 -6.83 -5.44
C LEU A 134 14.23 -7.15 -4.07
N PRO A 135 15.56 -7.23 -3.98
CA PRO A 135 16.26 -7.74 -2.79
C PRO A 135 15.92 -7.03 -1.48
N VAL A 136 15.76 -5.70 -1.53
CA VAL A 136 15.45 -4.87 -0.34
C VAL A 136 13.96 -4.65 -0.13
N ASP A 137 13.09 -5.24 -0.97
CA ASP A 137 11.65 -5.16 -0.82
C ASP A 137 11.21 -5.97 0.41
N THR A 138 10.24 -5.45 1.14
CA THR A 138 9.66 -6.13 2.31
C THR A 138 9.10 -7.51 1.98
N ILE A 139 8.63 -7.75 0.74
CA ILE A 139 8.21 -9.08 0.27
C ILE A 139 9.39 -10.05 0.31
N SER A 140 10.52 -9.67 -0.30
CA SER A 140 11.72 -10.50 -0.33
C SER A 140 12.32 -10.70 1.06
N ILE A 141 12.34 -9.64 1.89
CA ILE A 141 12.80 -9.72 3.29
C ILE A 141 11.94 -10.71 4.07
N SER A 142 10.61 -10.61 4.00
CA SER A 142 9.71 -11.49 4.73
C SER A 142 9.80 -12.95 4.25
N MET A 143 9.92 -13.17 2.94
CA MET A 143 10.09 -14.52 2.39
C MET A 143 11.43 -15.15 2.78
N ARG A 144 12.54 -14.41 2.70
CA ARG A 144 13.85 -14.91 3.15
C ARG A 144 13.85 -15.26 4.62
N LYS A 145 13.18 -14.44 5.45
CA LYS A 145 13.00 -14.77 6.88
C LYS A 145 12.15 -16.04 7.07
N LEU A 146 11.06 -16.18 6.31
CA LEU A 146 10.24 -17.39 6.36
C LEU A 146 11.07 -18.62 5.99
N LEU A 147 11.82 -18.56 4.89
CA LEU A 147 12.70 -19.66 4.45
C LEU A 147 13.76 -20.00 5.50
N ALA A 148 14.40 -18.99 6.09
CA ALA A 148 15.38 -19.17 7.16
C ALA A 148 14.78 -19.84 8.42
N LEU A 149 13.57 -19.43 8.84
CA LEU A 149 12.84 -20.07 9.94
C LEU A 149 12.48 -21.53 9.66
N LYS A 150 12.36 -21.89 8.38
CA LYS A 150 12.10 -23.27 7.94
C LYS A 150 13.38 -24.04 7.58
N GLY A 151 14.56 -23.52 7.92
CA GLY A 151 15.85 -24.19 7.77
C GLY A 151 16.48 -24.11 6.38
N LEU A 152 16.12 -23.07 5.59
CA LEU A 152 16.69 -22.80 4.27
C LEU A 152 17.50 -21.52 4.29
N GLY A 153 18.80 -21.64 4.00
CA GLY A 153 19.69 -20.50 3.79
C GLY A 153 19.65 -19.99 2.35
N GLU A 154 20.25 -18.84 2.09
CA GLU A 154 20.27 -18.23 0.73
C GLU A 154 21.05 -19.09 -0.30
N ALA A 155 21.95 -19.96 0.15
CA ALA A 155 22.66 -20.90 -0.72
C ALA A 155 21.84 -22.13 -1.12
N ASP A 156 20.68 -22.36 -0.47
CA ASP A 156 19.85 -23.54 -0.71
C ASP A 156 18.95 -23.42 -1.94
N TYR A 157 18.78 -22.20 -2.50
CA TYR A 157 17.91 -21.93 -3.64
C TYR A 157 18.48 -20.81 -4.52
N SER A 158 18.01 -20.71 -5.75
CA SER A 158 18.31 -19.57 -6.63
C SER A 158 17.16 -18.59 -6.67
N VAL A 159 17.45 -17.29 -6.90
CA VAL A 159 16.45 -16.22 -6.95
C VAL A 159 16.38 -15.60 -8.34
N LYS A 160 15.15 -15.48 -8.87
CA LYS A 160 14.81 -14.67 -10.03
C LYS A 160 14.04 -13.45 -9.53
N GLU A 161 14.56 -12.25 -9.80
CA GLU A 161 13.91 -11.00 -9.39
C GLU A 161 12.74 -10.65 -10.29
N LEU A 162 11.54 -10.55 -9.72
CA LEU A 162 10.28 -10.35 -10.44
C LEU A 162 9.38 -9.35 -9.70
N VAL A 163 9.19 -8.18 -10.29
CA VAL A 163 8.35 -7.11 -9.72
C VAL A 163 6.88 -7.30 -10.11
N GLY A 164 6.02 -7.35 -9.11
CA GLY A 164 4.57 -7.50 -9.27
C GLY A 164 4.09 -8.94 -9.14
N THR A 165 2.98 -9.11 -8.42
CA THR A 165 2.36 -10.43 -8.19
C THR A 165 1.97 -11.13 -9.50
N PRO A 166 1.34 -10.44 -10.50
CA PRO A 166 1.01 -11.09 -11.77
C PRO A 166 2.24 -11.63 -12.50
N VAL A 167 3.36 -10.90 -12.49
CA VAL A 167 4.62 -11.32 -13.14
C VAL A 167 5.19 -12.57 -12.48
N ARG A 168 5.16 -12.63 -11.14
CA ARG A 168 5.58 -13.82 -10.39
C ARG A 168 4.67 -15.02 -10.66
N PHE A 169 3.36 -14.80 -10.72
CA PHE A 169 2.41 -15.86 -11.04
C PHE A 169 2.61 -16.40 -12.44
N ASP A 170 2.88 -15.54 -13.42
CA ASP A 170 3.19 -15.97 -14.79
C ASP A 170 4.49 -16.79 -14.85
N CYS A 171 5.53 -16.42 -14.09
CA CYS A 171 6.76 -17.20 -13.97
C CYS A 171 6.47 -18.61 -13.47
N LEU A 172 5.63 -18.75 -12.43
CA LEU A 172 5.25 -20.05 -11.87
C LEU A 172 4.45 -20.89 -12.90
N LYS A 173 3.45 -20.28 -13.58
CA LYS A 173 2.64 -20.96 -14.61
C LYS A 173 3.46 -21.47 -15.78
N ARG A 174 4.47 -20.68 -16.22
CA ARG A 174 5.38 -21.10 -17.30
C ARG A 174 6.42 -22.12 -16.85
N GLY A 175 6.47 -22.47 -15.57
CA GLY A 175 7.45 -23.40 -15.03
C GLY A 175 8.87 -22.85 -14.88
N GLU A 176 9.06 -21.55 -15.11
CA GLU A 176 10.35 -20.85 -14.98
C GLU A 176 10.73 -20.57 -13.52
N CYS A 177 9.73 -20.56 -12.62
CA CYS A 177 9.90 -20.52 -11.18
C CYS A 177 9.25 -21.75 -10.55
N ASP A 178 9.84 -22.27 -9.47
CA ASP A 178 9.29 -23.38 -8.69
C ASP A 178 8.45 -22.91 -7.52
N ALA A 179 8.76 -21.72 -6.98
CA ALA A 179 8.05 -21.09 -5.89
C ALA A 179 8.01 -19.57 -6.06
N VAL A 180 6.91 -18.95 -5.66
CA VAL A 180 6.73 -17.49 -5.73
C VAL A 180 5.86 -16.97 -4.57
N PRO A 181 6.14 -15.78 -4.00
CA PRO A 181 5.19 -15.11 -3.14
C PRO A 181 4.10 -14.43 -3.96
N LEU A 182 2.84 -14.80 -3.73
CA LEU A 182 1.69 -14.16 -4.36
C LEU A 182 0.84 -13.43 -3.33
N GLY A 183 0.45 -12.21 -3.67
CA GLY A 183 -0.62 -11.47 -2.99
C GLY A 183 -1.99 -11.88 -3.52
N GLN A 184 -3.02 -11.25 -2.99
CA GLN A 184 -4.42 -11.49 -3.36
C GLN A 184 -4.79 -10.65 -4.61
N PRO A 185 -5.61 -11.19 -5.50
CA PRO A 185 -6.30 -12.50 -5.44
C PRO A 185 -5.51 -13.66 -6.05
N GLU A 186 -4.30 -13.43 -6.59
CA GLU A 186 -3.52 -14.39 -7.38
C GLU A 186 -3.14 -15.64 -6.59
N ASP A 187 -2.97 -15.53 -5.27
CA ASP A 187 -2.68 -16.70 -4.42
C ASP A 187 -3.85 -17.69 -4.37
N PHE A 188 -5.09 -17.19 -4.29
CA PHE A 188 -6.28 -18.02 -4.36
C PHE A 188 -6.49 -18.59 -5.76
N LEU A 189 -6.26 -17.79 -6.81
CA LEU A 189 -6.31 -18.26 -8.20
C LEU A 189 -5.31 -19.37 -8.46
N ALA A 190 -4.08 -19.26 -7.94
CA ALA A 190 -3.06 -20.28 -8.07
C ALA A 190 -3.46 -21.58 -7.38
N VAL A 191 -3.99 -21.52 -6.16
CA VAL A 191 -4.48 -22.71 -5.45
C VAL A 191 -5.63 -23.37 -6.22
N GLY A 192 -6.55 -22.58 -6.77
CA GLY A 192 -7.64 -23.08 -7.62
C GLY A 192 -7.16 -23.75 -8.92
N GLN A 193 -5.95 -23.43 -9.39
CA GLN A 193 -5.29 -24.04 -10.56
C GLN A 193 -4.40 -25.23 -10.19
N GLY A 194 -4.42 -25.70 -8.94
CA GLY A 194 -3.67 -26.87 -8.47
C GLY A 194 -2.27 -26.60 -7.93
N PHE A 195 -1.82 -25.35 -7.89
CA PHE A 195 -0.60 -24.98 -7.16
C PHE A 195 -0.81 -25.09 -5.64
N ARG A 196 0.26 -25.15 -4.86
CA ARG A 196 0.17 -25.38 -3.43
C ARG A 196 0.66 -24.15 -2.65
N ARG A 197 -0.06 -23.81 -1.58
CA ARG A 197 0.40 -22.86 -0.57
C ARG A 197 1.13 -23.64 0.52
N ILE A 198 2.40 -23.29 0.79
CA ILE A 198 3.20 -23.96 1.84
C ILE A 198 3.55 -23.03 3.01
N GLY A 199 3.28 -21.74 2.93
CA GLY A 199 3.50 -20.80 4.02
C GLY A 199 2.98 -19.39 3.75
N LEU A 200 2.96 -18.58 4.79
CA LEU A 200 2.56 -17.16 4.74
C LEU A 200 3.68 -16.26 5.24
N SER A 201 3.84 -15.09 4.65
CA SER A 201 4.81 -14.07 5.12
C SER A 201 4.62 -13.70 6.59
N THR A 202 3.37 -13.73 7.08
CA THR A 202 3.02 -13.42 8.48
C THR A 202 3.56 -14.41 9.50
N GLU A 203 3.97 -15.61 9.08
CA GLU A 203 4.65 -16.56 9.96
C GLU A 203 6.06 -16.10 10.37
N ALA A 204 6.67 -15.23 9.56
CA ALA A 204 8.04 -14.75 9.78
C ALA A 204 8.12 -13.33 10.34
N VAL A 205 7.06 -12.55 10.20
CA VAL A 205 7.04 -11.13 10.58
C VAL A 205 5.74 -10.80 11.29
N GLY A 206 5.84 -10.40 12.55
CA GLY A 206 4.67 -10.17 13.40
C GLY A 206 4.06 -8.78 13.27
N SER A 207 4.88 -7.75 13.09
CA SER A 207 4.44 -6.36 12.95
C SER A 207 5.34 -5.63 11.96
N PHE A 208 4.72 -4.99 10.98
CA PHE A 208 5.42 -4.26 9.93
C PHE A 208 4.76 -2.91 9.64
N GLN A 209 5.47 -2.07 8.93
CA GLN A 209 4.90 -1.04 8.06
C GLN A 209 5.41 -1.34 6.66
N PHE A 210 4.62 -2.09 5.90
CA PHE A 210 5.02 -2.59 4.58
C PHE A 210 5.10 -1.45 3.57
N GLN A 211 3.98 -0.76 3.35
CA GLN A 211 3.89 0.35 2.41
C GLN A 211 3.33 1.59 3.09
N VAL A 212 3.75 2.73 2.59
CA VAL A 212 3.29 4.05 2.99
C VAL A 212 2.93 4.87 1.76
N VAL A 213 2.09 5.85 1.96
CA VAL A 213 1.96 6.97 1.02
C VAL A 213 3.01 8.01 1.40
N ALA A 214 3.81 8.42 0.42
CA ALA A 214 4.89 9.37 0.58
C ALA A 214 4.69 10.59 -0.32
N ALA A 215 5.24 11.73 0.11
CA ALA A 215 5.36 12.97 -0.64
C ALA A 215 6.73 13.59 -0.38
N ARG A 216 7.14 14.59 -1.18
CA ARG A 216 8.27 15.44 -0.78
C ARG A 216 7.86 16.34 0.38
N ARG A 217 8.72 16.55 1.38
CA ARG A 217 8.45 17.46 2.51
C ARG A 217 8.16 18.88 2.04
N SER A 218 8.99 19.38 1.12
CA SER A 218 8.81 20.70 0.51
C SER A 218 7.46 20.86 -0.16
N PHE A 219 7.04 19.88 -0.96
CA PHE A 219 5.72 19.87 -1.59
C PHE A 219 4.59 19.83 -0.56
N ALA A 220 4.67 18.90 0.39
CA ALA A 220 3.63 18.70 1.40
C ALA A 220 3.47 19.91 2.33
N GLN A 221 4.54 20.61 2.63
CA GLN A 221 4.52 21.86 3.40
C GLN A 221 3.86 23.01 2.60
N ALA A 222 4.26 23.17 1.33
CA ALA A 222 3.70 24.19 0.45
C ALA A 222 2.21 23.96 0.13
N ASN A 223 1.76 22.70 0.13
CA ASN A 223 0.39 22.30 -0.22
C ASN A 223 -0.32 21.61 0.95
N LYS A 224 -0.10 22.09 2.18
CA LYS A 224 -0.52 21.43 3.41
C LYS A 224 -2.02 21.10 3.43
N ASP A 225 -2.87 22.03 3.04
CA ASP A 225 -4.32 21.83 3.01
C ASP A 225 -4.72 20.70 2.04
N ALA A 226 -4.17 20.70 0.83
CA ALA A 226 -4.42 19.65 -0.17
C ALA A 226 -4.00 18.26 0.34
N VAL A 227 -2.83 18.16 0.98
CA VAL A 227 -2.32 16.91 1.54
C VAL A 227 -3.19 16.43 2.71
N VAL A 228 -3.64 17.33 3.59
CA VAL A 228 -4.56 16.99 4.69
C VAL A 228 -5.90 16.47 4.17
N ARG A 229 -6.49 17.13 3.16
CA ARG A 229 -7.72 16.69 2.50
C ARG A 229 -7.55 15.32 1.85
N PHE A 230 -6.45 15.09 1.14
CA PHE A 230 -6.11 13.81 0.57
C PHE A 230 -6.00 12.70 1.63
N VAL A 231 -5.27 12.93 2.72
CA VAL A 231 -5.10 11.97 3.82
C VAL A 231 -6.44 11.68 4.51
N ARG A 232 -7.32 12.68 4.65
CA ARG A 232 -8.66 12.51 5.21
C ARG A 232 -9.55 11.62 4.33
N ALA A 233 -9.47 11.79 3.00
CA ALA A 233 -10.16 10.93 2.03
C ALA A 233 -9.66 9.47 2.10
N LEU A 234 -8.34 9.26 2.22
CA LEU A 234 -7.77 7.92 2.44
C LEU A 234 -8.27 7.31 3.74
N GLY A 235 -8.27 8.07 4.85
CA GLY A 235 -8.79 7.62 6.13
C GLY A 235 -10.26 7.20 6.06
N ALA A 236 -11.08 7.91 5.28
CA ALA A 236 -12.47 7.53 5.02
C ALA A 236 -12.56 6.21 4.24
N ALA A 237 -11.70 5.99 3.24
CA ALA A 237 -11.66 4.74 2.49
C ALA A 237 -11.27 3.55 3.37
N PHE A 238 -10.25 3.68 4.22
CA PHE A 238 -9.85 2.61 5.14
C PHE A 238 -10.94 2.29 6.17
N ARG A 239 -11.58 3.31 6.74
CA ARG A 239 -12.75 3.08 7.63
C ARG A 239 -13.86 2.33 6.90
N PHE A 240 -14.19 2.73 5.66
CA PHE A 240 -15.20 2.06 4.85
C PHE A 240 -14.86 0.60 4.59
N ILE A 241 -13.61 0.31 4.22
CA ILE A 241 -13.13 -1.06 3.95
C ILE A 241 -13.22 -1.92 5.21
N ARG A 242 -12.89 -1.36 6.39
CA ARG A 242 -12.87 -2.10 7.65
C ARG A 242 -14.22 -2.24 8.33
N ASP A 243 -15.21 -1.49 7.92
CA ASP A 243 -16.56 -1.59 8.51
C ASP A 243 -17.25 -2.87 8.01
N GLY A 244 -17.58 -3.76 8.94
CA GLY A 244 -18.26 -5.02 8.66
C GLY A 244 -19.61 -4.85 7.92
N ALA A 245 -20.30 -3.71 8.13
CA ALA A 245 -21.53 -3.39 7.41
C ALA A 245 -21.29 -3.20 5.90
N ASN A 246 -20.09 -2.86 5.49
CA ASN A 246 -19.72 -2.63 4.08
C ASN A 246 -19.14 -3.87 3.39
N ARG A 247 -19.04 -5.02 4.06
CA ARG A 247 -18.40 -6.24 3.51
C ARG A 247 -18.86 -6.60 2.11
N GLY A 248 -20.16 -6.57 1.87
CA GLY A 248 -20.71 -6.87 0.54
C GLY A 248 -20.28 -5.87 -0.53
N ALA A 249 -20.26 -4.58 -0.18
CA ALA A 249 -19.83 -3.51 -1.07
C ALA A 249 -18.33 -3.57 -1.36
N VAL A 250 -17.51 -3.92 -0.36
CA VAL A 250 -16.06 -4.07 -0.52
C VAL A 250 -15.73 -5.32 -1.34
N ALA A 251 -16.41 -6.45 -1.13
CA ALA A 251 -16.26 -7.64 -1.97
C ALA A 251 -16.57 -7.34 -3.45
N LYS A 252 -17.67 -6.61 -3.71
CA LYS A 252 -18.02 -6.17 -5.07
C LYS A 252 -16.93 -5.24 -5.67
N ALA A 253 -16.39 -4.33 -4.88
CA ALA A 253 -15.28 -3.48 -5.32
C ALA A 253 -14.03 -4.30 -5.67
N ILE A 254 -13.72 -5.37 -4.93
CA ILE A 254 -12.62 -6.29 -5.27
C ILE A 254 -12.88 -6.97 -6.62
N VAL A 255 -14.10 -7.48 -6.86
CA VAL A 255 -14.48 -8.07 -8.16
C VAL A 255 -14.30 -7.06 -9.30
N GLU A 256 -14.83 -5.86 -9.14
CA GLU A 256 -14.75 -4.80 -10.16
C GLU A 256 -13.30 -4.40 -10.45
N LEU A 257 -12.48 -4.29 -9.40
CA LEU A 257 -11.10 -3.88 -9.52
C LEU A 257 -10.22 -4.95 -10.16
N THR A 258 -10.36 -6.21 -9.73
CA THR A 258 -9.41 -7.30 -10.04
C THR A 258 -9.91 -8.24 -11.13
N GLY A 259 -11.23 -8.31 -11.36
CA GLY A 259 -11.85 -9.31 -12.20
C GLY A 259 -11.95 -10.70 -11.57
N ALA A 260 -11.66 -10.85 -10.27
CA ALA A 260 -11.80 -12.10 -9.54
C ALA A 260 -13.27 -12.49 -9.38
N SER A 261 -13.53 -13.77 -9.09
CA SER A 261 -14.89 -14.23 -8.75
C SER A 261 -15.35 -13.72 -7.39
N ASP A 262 -16.67 -13.70 -7.16
CA ASP A 262 -17.25 -13.35 -5.86
C ASP A 262 -16.69 -14.19 -4.71
N GLU A 263 -16.43 -15.48 -4.95
CA GLU A 263 -15.86 -16.38 -3.95
C GLU A 263 -14.43 -15.96 -3.57
N ILE A 264 -13.58 -15.69 -4.56
CA ILE A 264 -12.20 -15.24 -4.33
C ILE A 264 -12.19 -13.85 -3.68
N ALA A 265 -13.10 -12.97 -4.06
CA ALA A 265 -13.23 -11.67 -3.42
C ALA A 265 -13.60 -11.78 -1.93
N ARG A 266 -14.52 -12.70 -1.57
CA ARG A 266 -14.85 -12.99 -0.16
C ARG A 266 -13.69 -13.57 0.61
N GLN A 267 -12.94 -14.52 0.02
CA GLN A 267 -11.75 -15.11 0.64
C GLN A 267 -10.66 -14.06 0.87
N THR A 268 -10.42 -13.20 -0.12
CA THR A 268 -9.50 -12.07 0.00
C THR A 268 -9.92 -11.13 1.14
N LEU A 269 -11.19 -10.77 1.17
CA LEU A 269 -11.75 -9.87 2.17
C LEU A 269 -11.62 -10.44 3.58
N ALA A 270 -11.82 -11.76 3.75
CA ALA A 270 -11.64 -12.43 5.03
C ALA A 270 -10.22 -12.23 5.57
N LEU A 271 -9.18 -12.38 4.75
CA LEU A 271 -7.79 -12.13 5.16
C LEU A 271 -7.54 -10.68 5.61
N TYR A 272 -8.10 -9.71 4.89
CA TYR A 272 -7.92 -8.29 5.20
C TYR A 272 -8.61 -7.85 6.50
N PHE A 273 -9.67 -8.56 6.92
CA PHE A 273 -10.42 -8.27 8.14
C PHE A 273 -10.02 -9.14 9.34
N GLU A 274 -9.14 -10.12 9.16
CA GLU A 274 -8.59 -10.88 10.27
C GLU A 274 -7.88 -9.92 11.24
N PRO A 275 -8.36 -9.77 12.49
CA PRO A 275 -7.83 -8.78 13.43
C PRO A 275 -6.32 -8.94 13.69
N ASP A 276 -5.86 -10.18 13.78
CA ASP A 276 -4.48 -10.53 14.12
C ASP A 276 -3.51 -10.35 12.94
N GLN A 277 -4.02 -10.29 11.72
CA GLN A 277 -3.18 -10.08 10.53
C GLN A 277 -2.79 -8.62 10.32
N GLY A 278 -3.62 -7.67 10.71
CA GLY A 278 -3.33 -6.24 10.66
C GLY A 278 -2.87 -5.74 9.28
N VAL A 279 -3.47 -6.24 8.18
CA VAL A 279 -3.02 -5.95 6.81
C VAL A 279 -3.17 -4.49 6.47
N ILE A 280 -4.37 -3.94 6.67
CA ILE A 280 -4.66 -2.55 6.36
C ILE A 280 -4.80 -1.72 7.64
N PRO A 281 -4.39 -0.43 7.62
CA PRO A 281 -4.56 0.46 8.74
C PRO A 281 -6.05 0.68 9.04
N LYS A 282 -6.37 1.15 10.24
CA LYS A 282 -7.76 1.48 10.61
C LYS A 282 -8.23 2.77 9.94
N ARG A 283 -7.32 3.75 9.79
CA ARG A 283 -7.63 5.11 9.34
C ARG A 283 -6.51 5.77 8.53
N ALA A 284 -5.60 5.02 7.92
CA ALA A 284 -4.37 5.48 7.30
C ALA A 284 -3.22 5.80 8.28
N GLU A 285 -3.31 5.39 9.55
CA GLU A 285 -2.22 5.54 10.52
C GLU A 285 -0.95 4.79 10.10
N ILE A 286 0.22 5.32 10.50
CA ILE A 286 1.52 4.68 10.27
C ILE A 286 1.89 3.88 11.53
N ASN A 287 2.18 2.59 11.37
CA ASN A 287 2.66 1.74 12.44
C ASN A 287 4.17 2.01 12.70
N LEU A 288 4.47 2.92 13.63
CA LEU A 288 5.86 3.28 13.96
C LEU A 288 6.67 2.10 14.52
N ALA A 289 6.04 1.21 15.30
CA ALA A 289 6.70 0.02 15.80
C ALA A 289 7.06 -0.93 14.64
N GLY A 290 6.13 -1.11 13.70
CA GLY A 290 6.37 -1.87 12.48
C GLY A 290 7.46 -1.25 11.60
N LEU A 291 7.52 0.06 11.49
CA LEU A 291 8.59 0.77 10.77
C LEU A 291 9.95 0.57 11.45
N ALA A 292 10.00 0.61 12.79
CA ALA A 292 11.22 0.30 13.56
C ALA A 292 11.71 -1.12 13.30
N GLN A 293 10.77 -2.09 13.19
CA GLN A 293 11.11 -3.47 12.82
C GLN A 293 11.73 -3.55 11.42
N VAL A 294 11.16 -2.83 10.44
CA VAL A 294 11.75 -2.76 9.08
C VAL A 294 13.18 -2.23 9.12
N ILE A 295 13.42 -1.15 9.88
CA ILE A 295 14.76 -0.58 10.04
C ILE A 295 15.72 -1.59 10.67
N ALA A 296 15.27 -2.32 11.71
CA ALA A 296 16.07 -3.37 12.34
C ALA A 296 16.47 -4.47 11.35
N PHE A 297 15.52 -4.95 10.54
CA PHE A 297 15.80 -5.95 9.51
C PHE A 297 16.73 -5.46 8.41
N MET A 298 16.62 -4.19 8.04
CA MET A 298 17.58 -3.58 7.10
C MET A 298 18.99 -3.51 7.72
N GLY A 299 19.09 -3.31 9.03
CA GLY A 299 20.35 -3.37 9.78
C GLY A 299 20.94 -4.77 9.82
N GLU A 300 20.15 -5.78 10.19
CA GLU A 300 20.54 -7.19 10.20
C GLU A 300 21.05 -7.66 8.82
N SER A 301 20.43 -7.18 7.75
CA SER A 301 20.81 -7.48 6.37
C SER A 301 21.97 -6.61 5.85
N GLY A 302 22.56 -5.73 6.66
CA GLY A 302 23.65 -4.84 6.26
C GLY A 302 23.25 -3.72 5.28
N ILE A 303 21.97 -3.57 4.99
CA ILE A 303 21.43 -2.51 4.09
C ILE A 303 21.55 -1.14 4.73
N VAL A 304 21.31 -1.05 6.03
CA VAL A 304 21.49 0.17 6.84
C VAL A 304 22.58 -0.10 7.87
N LYS A 305 23.61 0.77 7.91
CA LYS A 305 24.72 0.64 8.85
C LYS A 305 24.35 1.25 10.21
N PRO A 306 24.84 0.66 11.32
CA PRO A 306 24.71 1.26 12.64
C PRO A 306 25.42 2.64 12.74
N PRO A 307 24.94 3.57 13.62
CA PRO A 307 23.75 3.45 14.44
C PRO A 307 22.46 3.52 13.61
N LEU A 308 21.48 2.62 13.89
CA LEU A 308 20.23 2.59 13.15
C LEU A 308 19.40 3.84 13.46
N PRO A 309 18.81 4.48 12.44
CA PRO A 309 17.96 5.66 12.62
C PRO A 309 16.62 5.30 13.26
N GLY A 310 16.06 6.22 14.05
CA GLY A 310 14.70 6.07 14.58
C GLY A 310 13.63 6.26 13.48
N PRO A 311 12.45 5.64 13.62
CA PRO A 311 11.37 5.70 12.62
C PRO A 311 10.84 7.11 12.37
N ALA A 312 10.88 8.00 13.37
CA ALA A 312 10.43 9.39 13.27
C ALA A 312 11.14 10.19 12.16
N ARG A 313 12.34 9.78 11.75
CA ARG A 313 13.09 10.43 10.66
C ARG A 313 12.36 10.33 9.31
N PHE A 314 11.59 9.29 9.11
CA PHE A 314 11.00 8.91 7.82
C PHE A 314 9.52 9.25 7.69
N VAL A 315 8.91 9.82 8.73
CA VAL A 315 7.48 10.11 8.78
C VAL A 315 7.21 11.57 9.12
N ASP A 316 6.06 12.08 8.67
CA ASP A 316 5.53 13.36 9.10
C ASP A 316 4.05 13.19 9.48
N LEU A 317 3.81 13.01 10.77
CA LEU A 317 2.50 12.70 11.32
C LEU A 317 1.56 13.92 11.41
N GLN A 318 2.05 15.14 11.12
CA GLN A 318 1.21 16.34 11.20
C GLN A 318 -0.02 16.28 10.28
N TYR A 319 0.11 15.60 9.12
CA TYR A 319 -0.96 15.45 8.13
C TYR A 319 -2.04 14.48 8.62
N LEU A 320 -1.64 13.38 9.27
CA LEU A 320 -2.56 12.43 9.91
C LEU A 320 -3.34 13.10 11.04
N ARG A 321 -2.65 13.84 11.93
CA ARG A 321 -3.28 14.60 13.02
C ARG A 321 -4.26 15.64 12.50
N ALA A 322 -3.84 16.46 11.55
CA ALA A 322 -4.69 17.49 10.96
C ALA A 322 -5.90 16.91 10.20
N ALA A 323 -5.77 15.71 9.65
CA ALA A 323 -6.85 14.98 8.99
C ALA A 323 -7.78 14.25 9.99
N GLY A 324 -7.43 14.14 11.27
CA GLY A 324 -8.19 13.41 12.30
C GLY A 324 -8.18 11.88 12.10
N VAL A 325 -7.06 11.35 11.58
CA VAL A 325 -6.91 9.93 11.21
C VAL A 325 -5.68 9.27 11.85
N GLU A 326 -5.11 9.89 12.89
CA GLU A 326 -3.99 9.33 13.66
C GLU A 326 -4.45 8.17 14.56
#